data_dc557ddb5b219dc925646002fed16d55
#
_entry.id   dc557ddb5b219dc925646002fed16d55
#
_cell.length_a   1.000
_cell.length_b   1.000
_cell.length_c   1.000
_cell.angle_alpha   90.00
_cell.angle_beta   90.00
_cell.angle_gamma   90.00
#
_symmetry.space_group_name_H-M   'P 1'
#
loop_
_entity.id
_entity.type
_entity.pdbx_description
1 polymer ?
#
loop_
_entity_poly.entity_id
_entity_poly.type
_entity_poly.pdbx_seq_one_letter_code
_entity_poly.pdbx_strand_id
1 'polypeptide(L)'
;MRHLRRKLTLRAHDEQIVLVKRKQERIEHVWMKAFLWALHLPHYPGLNVEVAVDDKYKPDVVAMDRRRGRPQFWGEAGAVGPDKTEHLVTAYPDTHLAFSKWARSLDAVRDPVDRAAQTADRTAPIDLFRVPADGAERFVDAKGRIAVSRDDLTWVRVGPADG
;
A
#
# COMPACT_ATOMS: atom_id res chain seq x y z
N MET A 1 21.91 -0.71 -24.90
CA MET A 1 20.75 -1.15 -24.25
C MET A 1 20.39 -0.35 -23.04
N ARG A 2 19.22 0.05 -23.04
CA ARG A 2 18.81 0.86 -21.97
C ARG A 2 18.68 0.14 -20.68
N HIS A 3 18.59 0.89 -19.67
CA HIS A 3 18.46 0.36 -18.33
C HIS A 3 17.09 -0.23 -18.14
N LEU A 4 17.04 -1.50 -17.92
CA LEU A 4 15.81 -2.23 -17.64
C LEU A 4 15.42 -2.11 -16.18
N ARG A 5 16.36 -1.66 -15.34
CA ARG A 5 16.12 -1.32 -13.95
C ARG A 5 16.37 0.15 -13.74
N ARG A 6 15.58 0.74 -12.86
CA ARG A 6 15.72 2.13 -12.52
C ARG A 6 15.65 2.29 -11.01
N LYS A 7 16.67 2.95 -10.46
CA LYS A 7 16.76 3.21 -9.04
C LYS A 7 16.16 4.58 -8.74
N LEU A 8 15.22 4.62 -7.79
CA LEU A 8 14.58 5.85 -7.36
C LEU A 8 14.83 6.06 -5.88
N THR A 9 15.39 7.21 -5.54
CA THR A 9 15.56 7.63 -4.16
C THR A 9 14.46 8.62 -3.84
N LEU A 10 13.59 8.28 -2.89
CA LEU A 10 12.39 9.05 -2.57
C LEU A 10 12.41 9.41 -1.09
N ARG A 11 11.83 10.57 -0.77
CA ARG A 11 11.83 11.10 0.58
C ARG A 11 10.44 11.55 0.99
N ALA A 12 10.10 11.32 2.26
CA ALA A 12 8.89 11.84 2.88
C ALA A 12 9.10 11.86 4.39
N HIS A 13 8.59 12.88 5.06
CA HIS A 13 8.59 12.98 6.54
C HIS A 13 9.98 12.76 7.17
N ASP A 14 11.01 13.33 6.57
CA ASP A 14 12.42 13.21 7.02
C ASP A 14 13.00 11.80 6.89
N GLU A 15 12.31 10.91 6.18
CA GLU A 15 12.76 9.55 5.90
C GLU A 15 13.06 9.40 4.42
N GLN A 16 13.85 8.38 4.09
CA GLN A 16 14.24 8.11 2.72
C GLN A 16 14.10 6.62 2.42
N ILE A 17 13.62 6.31 1.22
CA ILE A 17 13.62 4.95 0.71
C ILE A 17 14.29 4.93 -0.66
N VAL A 18 14.80 3.76 -1.01
CA VAL A 18 15.29 3.49 -2.36
C VAL A 18 14.47 2.36 -2.94
N LEU A 19 13.80 2.64 -4.04
CA LEU A 19 13.03 1.64 -4.77
C LEU A 19 13.72 1.35 -6.10
N VAL A 20 13.70 0.08 -6.50
CA VAL A 20 14.25 -0.33 -7.80
C VAL A 20 13.10 -0.78 -8.68
N LYS A 21 12.87 -0.03 -9.77
CA LYS A 21 11.92 -0.47 -10.78
C LYS A 21 12.55 -1.62 -11.54
N ARG A 22 11.94 -2.80 -11.47
CA ARG A 22 12.44 -3.97 -12.17
C ARG A 22 12.05 -3.91 -13.64
N LYS A 23 12.70 -4.74 -14.44
CA LYS A 23 12.51 -4.80 -15.89
C LYS A 23 11.05 -4.89 -16.32
N GLN A 24 10.28 -5.73 -15.66
CA GLN A 24 8.89 -5.99 -16.03
C GLN A 24 7.88 -5.29 -15.16
N GLU A 25 8.36 -4.50 -14.20
CA GLU A 25 7.50 -3.74 -13.31
C GLU A 25 7.10 -2.42 -13.96
N ARG A 26 5.83 -2.06 -13.87
CA ARG A 26 5.36 -0.77 -14.34
C ARG A 26 5.78 0.31 -13.36
N ILE A 27 6.10 1.50 -13.86
CA ILE A 27 6.49 2.62 -13.01
C ILE A 27 5.34 3.01 -12.05
N GLU A 28 4.09 2.86 -12.48
CA GLU A 28 2.93 3.14 -11.63
C GLU A 28 2.92 2.27 -10.38
N HIS A 29 3.36 1.02 -10.50
CA HIS A 29 3.45 0.13 -9.35
C HIS A 29 4.48 0.65 -8.34
N VAL A 30 5.60 1.16 -8.82
CA VAL A 30 6.63 1.76 -7.96
C VAL A 30 6.08 3.00 -7.26
N TRP A 31 5.37 3.87 -7.99
CA TRP A 31 4.76 5.06 -7.41
C TRP A 31 3.72 4.71 -6.34
N MET A 32 2.89 3.72 -6.60
CA MET A 32 1.89 3.29 -5.61
C MET A 32 2.53 2.78 -4.33
N LYS A 33 3.61 2.01 -4.42
CA LYS A 33 4.37 1.59 -3.23
C LYS A 33 4.88 2.80 -2.46
N ALA A 34 5.47 3.74 -3.17
CA ALA A 34 6.02 4.95 -2.56
C ALA A 34 4.95 5.80 -1.88
N PHE A 35 3.78 5.94 -2.50
CA PHE A 35 2.69 6.73 -1.93
C PHE A 35 2.06 6.03 -0.72
N LEU A 36 1.90 4.71 -0.76
CA LEU A 36 1.44 3.96 0.42
C LEU A 36 2.39 4.16 1.59
N TRP A 37 3.69 4.10 1.32
CA TRP A 37 4.70 4.36 2.33
C TRP A 37 4.59 5.78 2.88
N ALA A 38 4.55 6.78 2.02
CA ALA A 38 4.50 8.18 2.46
C ALA A 38 3.23 8.52 3.25
N LEU A 39 2.08 7.95 2.83
CA LEU A 39 0.80 8.18 3.50
C LEU A 39 0.77 7.61 4.92
N HIS A 40 1.41 6.48 5.14
CA HIS A 40 1.26 5.74 6.40
C HIS A 40 2.45 5.87 7.34
N LEU A 41 3.57 6.42 6.86
CA LEU A 41 4.77 6.59 7.67
C LEU A 41 4.53 7.35 8.98
N PRO A 42 3.71 8.42 9.00
CA PRO A 42 3.44 9.13 10.26
C PRO A 42 2.76 8.27 11.34
N HIS A 43 2.01 7.26 10.93
CA HIS A 43 1.30 6.36 11.85
C HIS A 43 2.10 5.11 12.18
N TYR A 44 3.04 4.74 11.32
CA TYR A 44 3.84 3.53 11.45
C TYR A 44 5.30 3.86 11.19
N PRO A 45 6.02 4.41 12.20
CA PRO A 45 7.40 4.87 11.98
C PRO A 45 8.39 3.80 11.52
N GLY A 46 8.08 2.52 11.77
CA GLY A 46 8.91 1.42 11.32
C GLY A 46 8.51 0.84 9.96
N LEU A 47 7.77 1.60 9.17
CA LEU A 47 7.24 1.14 7.89
C LEU A 47 8.36 0.88 6.88
N ASN A 48 8.32 -0.30 6.26
CA ASN A 48 9.31 -0.74 5.27
C ASN A 48 8.65 -1.09 3.95
N VAL A 49 9.44 -1.07 2.87
CA VAL A 49 8.99 -1.47 1.54
C VAL A 49 9.66 -2.78 1.13
N GLU A 50 8.90 -3.65 0.48
CA GLU A 50 9.40 -4.90 -0.12
C GLU A 50 10.11 -5.83 0.86
N VAL A 51 9.68 -5.89 2.10
CA VAL A 51 10.24 -6.77 3.13
C VAL A 51 9.35 -7.99 3.30
N ALA A 52 9.93 -9.17 3.21
CA ALA A 52 9.20 -10.42 3.38
C ALA A 52 8.77 -10.61 4.85
N VAL A 53 7.62 -11.25 5.02
CA VAL A 53 7.07 -11.64 6.33
C VAL A 53 6.86 -13.14 6.34
N ASP A 54 6.41 -13.68 7.48
CA ASP A 54 6.11 -15.10 7.59
C ASP A 54 4.75 -15.41 6.95
N ASP A 55 4.72 -15.37 5.63
CA ASP A 55 3.53 -15.62 4.82
C ASP A 55 3.99 -15.98 3.40
N LYS A 56 3.15 -16.72 2.68
CA LYS A 56 3.43 -17.03 1.27
C LYS A 56 3.36 -15.80 0.39
N TYR A 57 2.68 -14.76 0.84
CA TYR A 57 2.62 -13.49 0.13
C TYR A 57 3.59 -12.49 0.75
N LYS A 58 4.21 -11.69 -0.10
CA LYS A 58 5.13 -10.64 0.33
C LYS A 58 4.42 -9.29 0.21
N PRO A 59 4.35 -8.51 1.30
CA PRO A 59 3.75 -7.18 1.21
C PRO A 59 4.60 -6.23 0.38
N ASP A 60 3.95 -5.28 -0.29
CA ASP A 60 4.66 -4.17 -0.92
C ASP A 60 5.16 -3.18 0.13
N VAL A 61 4.34 -2.94 1.15
CA VAL A 61 4.67 -2.04 2.26
C VAL A 61 4.20 -2.71 3.55
N VAL A 62 5.03 -2.73 4.59
CA VAL A 62 4.68 -3.41 5.84
C VAL A 62 5.28 -2.73 7.05
N ALA A 63 4.51 -2.69 8.14
CA ALA A 63 5.01 -2.35 9.47
C ALA A 63 4.69 -3.51 10.41
N MET A 64 5.70 -4.01 11.09
CA MET A 64 5.56 -5.14 12.00
C MET A 64 5.30 -4.68 13.43
N ASP A 65 4.39 -5.38 14.10
CA ASP A 65 4.27 -5.29 15.55
C ASP A 65 5.27 -6.30 16.13
N ARG A 66 6.36 -5.80 16.67
CA ARG A 66 7.45 -6.65 17.15
C ARG A 66 7.06 -7.49 18.36
N ARG A 67 6.13 -7.01 19.16
CA ARG A 67 5.66 -7.74 20.35
C ARG A 67 4.87 -8.96 19.97
N ARG A 68 4.01 -8.82 18.93
CA ARG A 68 3.14 -9.90 18.47
C ARG A 68 3.78 -10.75 17.39
N GLY A 69 4.83 -10.24 16.73
CA GLY A 69 5.41 -10.89 15.57
C GLY A 69 4.48 -10.90 14.37
N ARG A 70 3.55 -9.93 14.29
CA ARG A 70 2.54 -9.84 13.24
C ARG A 70 2.56 -8.46 12.61
N PRO A 71 2.13 -8.32 11.35
CA PRO A 71 2.02 -7.01 10.74
C PRO A 71 0.97 -6.14 11.43
N GLN A 72 1.32 -4.90 11.75
CA GLN A 72 0.37 -3.86 12.14
C GLN A 72 -0.30 -3.26 10.92
N PHE A 73 0.46 -3.11 9.84
CA PHE A 73 0.02 -2.51 8.59
C PHE A 73 0.58 -3.33 7.44
N TRP A 74 -0.23 -3.53 6.41
CA TRP A 74 0.15 -4.26 5.20
C TRP A 74 -0.46 -3.55 4.00
N GLY A 75 0.37 -3.02 3.11
CA GLY A 75 -0.05 -2.32 1.90
C GLY A 75 0.25 -3.10 0.64
N GLU A 76 -0.70 -3.08 -0.29
CA GLU A 76 -0.59 -3.73 -1.60
C GLU A 76 -0.81 -2.71 -2.70
N ALA A 77 0.10 -2.67 -3.67
CA ALA A 77 0.02 -1.78 -4.81
C ALA A 77 -0.39 -2.56 -6.06
N GLY A 78 -1.39 -2.07 -6.76
CA GLY A 78 -1.80 -2.65 -8.03
C GLY A 78 -2.78 -3.79 -7.90
N ALA A 79 -2.75 -4.70 -8.87
CA ALA A 79 -3.72 -5.80 -8.94
C ALA A 79 -3.46 -6.84 -7.84
N VAL A 80 -4.53 -7.22 -7.16
CA VAL A 80 -4.52 -8.27 -6.14
C VAL A 80 -5.63 -9.26 -6.50
N GLY A 81 -5.25 -10.52 -6.69
CA GLY A 81 -6.22 -11.56 -7.02
C GLY A 81 -7.18 -11.84 -5.88
N PRO A 82 -8.33 -12.50 -6.18
CA PRO A 82 -9.34 -12.75 -5.15
C PRO A 82 -8.85 -13.65 -4.01
N ASP A 83 -8.03 -14.65 -4.30
CA ASP A 83 -7.50 -15.54 -3.25
C ASP A 83 -6.60 -14.80 -2.29
N LYS A 84 -5.73 -13.93 -2.81
CA LYS A 84 -4.85 -13.12 -1.96
C LYS A 84 -5.65 -12.11 -1.15
N THR A 85 -6.63 -11.47 -1.75
CA THR A 85 -7.51 -10.52 -1.06
C THR A 85 -8.21 -11.21 0.11
N GLU A 86 -8.82 -12.35 -0.13
CA GLU A 86 -9.50 -13.11 0.93
C GLU A 86 -8.51 -13.50 2.03
N HIS A 87 -7.34 -14.01 1.65
CA HIS A 87 -6.32 -14.40 2.62
C HIS A 87 -5.94 -13.23 3.52
N LEU A 88 -5.62 -12.08 2.94
CA LEU A 88 -5.20 -10.91 3.73
C LEU A 88 -6.31 -10.44 4.66
N VAL A 89 -7.53 -10.37 4.17
CA VAL A 89 -8.67 -9.86 4.94
C VAL A 89 -9.01 -10.80 6.11
N THR A 90 -8.93 -12.11 5.91
CA THR A 90 -9.35 -13.09 6.91
C THR A 90 -8.24 -13.54 7.84
N ALA A 91 -7.00 -13.65 7.35
CA ALA A 91 -5.88 -14.14 8.17
C ALA A 91 -5.28 -13.05 9.06
N TYR A 92 -5.51 -11.79 8.74
CA TYR A 92 -4.95 -10.64 9.46
C TYR A 92 -6.04 -9.69 9.95
N PRO A 93 -6.95 -10.16 10.82
CA PRO A 93 -8.11 -9.34 11.22
C PRO A 93 -7.74 -8.10 12.02
N ASP A 94 -6.58 -8.08 12.64
CA ASP A 94 -6.10 -6.97 13.46
C ASP A 94 -5.03 -6.13 12.73
N THR A 95 -4.77 -6.41 11.46
CA THR A 95 -3.82 -5.66 10.63
C THR A 95 -4.56 -4.61 9.81
N HIS A 96 -4.07 -3.37 9.86
CA HIS A 96 -4.55 -2.31 8.96
C HIS A 96 -4.09 -2.65 7.54
N LEU A 97 -5.03 -2.90 6.65
CA LEU A 97 -4.74 -3.22 5.26
C LEU A 97 -4.98 -1.99 4.39
N ALA A 98 -4.17 -1.81 3.35
CA ALA A 98 -4.36 -0.75 2.37
C ALA A 98 -4.09 -1.29 0.97
N PHE A 99 -4.99 -1.01 0.05
CA PHE A 99 -4.87 -1.39 -1.36
C PHE A 99 -4.89 -0.12 -2.20
N SER A 100 -4.00 -0.01 -3.18
CA SER A 100 -3.96 1.15 -4.06
C SER A 100 -4.12 0.75 -5.52
N LYS A 101 -4.85 1.58 -6.26
CA LYS A 101 -5.08 1.42 -7.70
C LYS A 101 -4.67 2.69 -8.41
N TRP A 102 -4.15 2.56 -9.61
CA TRP A 102 -3.71 3.68 -10.42
C TRP A 102 -4.79 4.03 -11.44
N ALA A 103 -5.39 5.20 -11.28
CA ALA A 103 -6.36 5.79 -12.21
C ALA A 103 -7.59 4.92 -12.52
N ARG A 104 -7.84 3.87 -11.75
CA ARG A 104 -8.96 2.96 -11.96
C ARG A 104 -9.99 3.11 -10.86
N SER A 105 -11.25 2.82 -11.19
CA SER A 105 -12.32 2.77 -10.20
C SER A 105 -11.98 1.79 -9.09
N LEU A 106 -12.38 2.12 -7.86
CA LEU A 106 -12.22 1.24 -6.70
C LEU A 106 -13.31 0.15 -6.63
N ASP A 107 -14.32 0.21 -7.48
CA ASP A 107 -15.44 -0.72 -7.41
C ASP A 107 -15.01 -2.17 -7.54
N ALA A 108 -14.10 -2.45 -8.46
CA ALA A 108 -13.64 -3.82 -8.71
C ALA A 108 -12.85 -4.41 -7.55
N VAL A 109 -12.14 -3.60 -6.77
CA VAL A 109 -11.41 -4.07 -5.60
C VAL A 109 -12.29 -4.07 -4.37
N ARG A 110 -13.25 -3.17 -4.29
CA ARG A 110 -14.14 -3.05 -3.14
C ARG A 110 -15.02 -4.28 -2.95
N ASP A 111 -15.59 -4.81 -4.03
CA ASP A 111 -16.50 -5.94 -3.92
C ASP A 111 -15.86 -7.18 -3.29
N PRO A 112 -14.70 -7.67 -3.73
CA PRO A 112 -14.04 -8.79 -3.06
C PRO A 112 -13.66 -8.48 -1.61
N VAL A 113 -13.24 -7.26 -1.32
CA VAL A 113 -12.88 -6.84 0.04
C VAL A 113 -14.12 -6.85 0.94
N ASP A 114 -15.23 -6.29 0.48
CA ASP A 114 -16.49 -6.28 1.26
C ASP A 114 -16.96 -7.70 1.56
N ARG A 115 -16.92 -8.59 0.56
CA ARG A 115 -17.34 -9.98 0.75
C ARG A 115 -16.48 -10.69 1.78
N ALA A 116 -15.16 -10.56 1.68
CA ALA A 116 -14.26 -11.19 2.62
C ALA A 116 -14.43 -10.59 4.03
N ALA A 117 -14.62 -9.28 4.12
CA ALA A 117 -14.78 -8.61 5.41
C ALA A 117 -16.06 -9.01 6.14
N GLN A 118 -17.11 -9.39 5.40
CA GLN A 118 -18.37 -9.84 6.02
C GLN A 118 -18.21 -11.12 6.82
N THR A 119 -17.29 -11.99 6.43
CA THR A 119 -17.07 -13.27 7.12
C THR A 119 -15.89 -13.20 8.09
N ALA A 120 -15.10 -12.15 8.04
CA ALA A 120 -13.96 -11.97 8.92
C ALA A 120 -14.36 -11.10 10.12
N ASP A 121 -13.94 -11.50 11.30
CA ASP A 121 -14.19 -10.72 12.51
C ASP A 121 -13.03 -9.72 12.70
N ARG A 122 -13.03 -8.67 11.90
CA ARG A 122 -11.93 -7.73 11.85
C ARG A 122 -12.03 -6.64 12.90
N THR A 123 -10.88 -6.29 13.48
CA THR A 123 -10.75 -5.19 14.44
C THR A 123 -10.02 -3.98 13.83
N ALA A 124 -9.36 -4.16 12.69
CA ALA A 124 -8.63 -3.10 12.02
C ALA A 124 -9.27 -2.77 10.66
N PRO A 125 -9.11 -1.52 10.18
CA PRO A 125 -9.74 -1.11 8.93
C PRO A 125 -8.99 -1.58 7.70
N ILE A 126 -9.68 -1.49 6.56
CA ILE A 126 -9.12 -1.69 5.23
C ILE A 126 -9.34 -0.42 4.44
N ASP A 127 -8.26 0.17 3.93
CA ASP A 127 -8.34 1.39 3.13
C ASP A 127 -8.09 1.08 1.66
N LEU A 128 -8.89 1.66 0.80
CA LEU A 128 -8.77 1.54 -0.65
C LEU A 128 -8.46 2.91 -1.22
N PHE A 129 -7.38 3.03 -1.99
CA PHE A 129 -6.93 4.30 -2.54
C PHE A 129 -6.90 4.26 -4.06
N ARG A 130 -7.32 5.36 -4.67
CA ARG A 130 -7.17 5.58 -6.10
C ARG A 130 -6.20 6.73 -6.31
N VAL A 131 -5.08 6.43 -6.96
CA VAL A 131 -4.10 7.45 -7.34
C VAL A 131 -4.50 8.02 -8.71
N PRO A 132 -4.55 9.36 -8.87
CA PRO A 132 -4.89 9.93 -10.18
C PRO A 132 -3.78 9.65 -11.19
N ALA A 133 -4.14 9.67 -12.48
CA ALA A 133 -3.21 9.34 -13.55
C ALA A 133 -1.97 10.25 -13.55
N ASP A 134 -2.10 11.49 -13.10
CA ASP A 134 -1.01 12.46 -12.99
C ASP A 134 -0.37 12.49 -11.59
N GLY A 135 -0.55 11.41 -10.82
CA GLY A 135 -0.09 11.38 -9.43
C GLY A 135 1.40 11.60 -9.26
N ALA A 136 2.22 11.05 -10.15
CA ALA A 136 3.67 11.24 -10.05
C ALA A 136 4.05 12.70 -10.20
N GLU A 137 3.47 13.39 -11.19
CA GLU A 137 3.74 14.81 -11.45
C GLU A 137 3.22 15.68 -10.32
N ARG A 138 2.10 15.32 -9.72
CA ARG A 138 1.47 16.11 -8.66
C ARG A 138 2.13 15.95 -7.32
N PHE A 139 2.57 14.73 -6.99
CA PHE A 139 2.96 14.40 -5.61
C PHE A 139 4.46 14.22 -5.41
N VAL A 140 5.26 14.18 -6.47
CA VAL A 140 6.71 14.00 -6.38
C VAL A 140 7.42 15.14 -7.05
N ASP A 141 8.31 15.82 -6.32
CA ASP A 141 9.08 16.92 -6.89
C ASP A 141 10.36 16.42 -7.59
N ALA A 142 11.11 17.35 -8.18
CA ALA A 142 12.33 17.04 -8.95
C ALA A 142 13.43 16.40 -8.08
N LYS A 143 13.35 16.55 -6.77
CA LYS A 143 14.34 16.01 -5.82
C LYS A 143 13.89 14.69 -5.19
N GLY A 144 12.77 14.15 -5.64
CA GLY A 144 12.24 12.90 -5.12
C GLY A 144 11.49 13.04 -3.81
N ARG A 145 11.09 14.25 -3.44
CA ARG A 145 10.27 14.45 -2.25
C ARG A 145 8.81 14.19 -2.56
N ILE A 146 8.18 13.41 -1.72
CA ILE A 146 6.76 13.06 -1.87
C ILE A 146 5.94 13.92 -0.91
N ALA A 147 4.90 14.56 -1.45
CA ALA A 147 3.92 15.29 -0.66
C ALA A 147 2.54 14.85 -1.09
N VAL A 148 1.96 13.91 -0.36
CA VAL A 148 0.63 13.36 -0.64
C VAL A 148 -0.12 13.15 0.68
N SER A 149 -1.41 13.43 0.68
CA SER A 149 -2.30 13.15 1.79
C SER A 149 -3.52 12.39 1.28
N ARG A 150 -4.31 11.83 2.20
CA ARG A 150 -5.55 11.15 1.84
C ARG A 150 -6.50 12.05 1.07
N ASP A 151 -6.54 13.34 1.42
CA ASP A 151 -7.42 14.30 0.75
C ASP A 151 -7.04 14.55 -0.70
N ASP A 152 -5.81 14.23 -1.08
CA ASP A 152 -5.36 14.34 -2.47
C ASP A 152 -5.82 13.16 -3.32
N LEU A 153 -6.33 12.11 -2.69
CA LEU A 153 -6.70 10.86 -3.36
C LEU A 153 -8.19 10.60 -3.19
N THR A 154 -8.75 9.78 -4.07
CA THR A 154 -10.05 9.16 -3.81
C THR A 154 -9.80 7.95 -2.92
N TRP A 155 -10.51 7.85 -1.80
CA TRP A 155 -10.31 6.71 -0.90
C TRP A 155 -11.58 6.33 -0.17
N VAL A 156 -11.64 5.07 0.22
CA VAL A 156 -12.78 4.48 0.92
C VAL A 156 -12.23 3.59 2.03
N ARG A 157 -12.85 3.64 3.19
CA ARG A 157 -12.52 2.73 4.30
C ARG A 157 -13.60 1.67 4.45
N VAL A 158 -13.17 0.41 4.57
CA VAL A 158 -14.03 -0.75 4.79
C VAL A 158 -13.65 -1.35 6.14
N GLY A 159 -14.64 -1.85 6.88
CA GLY A 159 -14.42 -2.49 8.15
C GLY A 159 -14.69 -1.57 9.31
N PRO A 160 -14.23 -1.91 10.53
CA PRO A 160 -14.62 -1.17 11.71
C PRO A 160 -14.14 0.26 11.63
N ALA A 161 -15.00 1.19 12.00
CA ALA A 161 -14.60 2.56 12.20
C ALA A 161 -13.58 2.59 13.34
N ASP A 162 -12.72 3.61 13.34
CA ASP A 162 -11.81 3.79 14.46
C ASP A 162 -12.64 3.96 15.72
N GLY A 163 -12.39 3.08 16.65
CA GLY A 163 -13.06 3.08 17.91
C GLY A 163 -12.74 4.29 18.75
#